data_72f856c79897f09cf8a8057b2d96bd2f
#
_entry.id   72f856c79897f09cf8a8057b2d96bd2f
#
_cell.length_a   1.000
_cell.length_b   1.000
_cell.length_c   1.000
_cell.angle_alpha   90.00
_cell.angle_beta   90.00
_cell.angle_gamma   90.00
#
_symmetry.space_group_name_H-M   'P 1'
#
loop_
_entity.id
_entity.type
_entity.pdbx_description
1 polymer ?
#
loop_
_entity_poly.entity_id
_entity_poly.type
_entity_poly.pdbx_seq_one_letter_code
_entity_poly.pdbx_strand_id
1 'polypeptide(L)'
;MHGKKVAIFGVFTALALIFSYVELLIPINFGIPGAKLGLANLMTVLVLYKMGTKEALALSVTRIILSGFMFGNLFGILYSLAGGLLSFLVMVLLKRSDWLSVVGVSIGGGTAHNIGQLLVAMVVVQTYQVGYYLPVLLVAGEVTGLLIGLVAKEVLKRIQGISLL
;
A
#
# COMPACT_ATOMS: atom_id res chain seq x y z
N MET A 1 -3.66 24.71 -14.23
CA MET A 1 -4.09 23.68 -13.26
C MET A 1 -3.44 22.31 -13.48
N HIS A 2 -3.25 21.82 -14.72
CA HIS A 2 -2.63 20.50 -14.97
C HIS A 2 -1.18 20.38 -14.44
N GLY A 3 -0.33 21.40 -14.62
CA GLY A 3 1.06 21.35 -14.20
C GLY A 3 1.26 21.19 -12.70
N LYS A 4 0.46 21.90 -11.86
CA LYS A 4 0.50 21.77 -10.40
C LYS A 4 0.15 20.35 -9.94
N LYS A 5 -0.89 19.77 -10.54
CA LYS A 5 -1.33 18.40 -10.23
C LYS A 5 -0.25 17.36 -10.57
N VAL A 6 0.39 17.51 -11.72
CA VAL A 6 1.49 16.63 -12.16
C VAL A 6 2.71 16.75 -11.24
N ALA A 7 3.08 17.99 -10.86
CA ALA A 7 4.20 18.20 -9.94
C ALA A 7 3.94 17.56 -8.57
N ILE A 8 2.74 17.74 -8.00
CA ILE A 8 2.36 17.14 -6.72
C ILE A 8 2.35 15.61 -6.82
N PHE A 9 1.80 15.04 -7.90
CA PHE A 9 1.83 13.61 -8.15
C PHE A 9 3.26 13.08 -8.23
N GLY A 10 4.17 13.81 -8.90
CA GLY A 10 5.59 13.47 -8.96
C GLY A 10 6.25 13.43 -7.58
N VAL A 11 5.95 14.41 -6.72
CA VAL A 11 6.46 14.46 -5.33
C VAL A 11 5.95 13.26 -4.53
N PHE A 12 4.66 12.94 -4.59
CA PHE A 12 4.12 11.76 -3.89
C PHE A 12 4.71 10.46 -4.41
N THR A 13 4.97 10.36 -5.71
CA THR A 13 5.61 9.19 -6.32
C THR A 13 7.05 9.06 -5.83
N ALA A 14 7.82 10.15 -5.81
CA ALA A 14 9.18 10.15 -5.30
C ALA A 14 9.24 9.74 -3.81
N LEU A 15 8.37 10.30 -2.97
CA LEU A 15 8.26 9.90 -1.57
C LEU A 15 7.88 8.42 -1.41
N ALA A 16 6.97 7.91 -2.23
CA ALA A 16 6.59 6.51 -2.20
C ALA A 16 7.77 5.58 -2.58
N LEU A 17 8.62 5.99 -3.53
CA LEU A 17 9.84 5.26 -3.90
C LEU A 17 10.88 5.30 -2.77
N ILE A 18 11.08 6.47 -2.15
CA ILE A 18 11.97 6.62 -0.99
C ILE A 18 11.51 5.70 0.14
N PHE A 19 10.22 5.69 0.47
CA PHE A 19 9.69 4.78 1.50
C PHE A 19 9.82 3.32 1.13
N SER A 20 9.65 2.96 -0.15
CA SER A 20 9.90 1.60 -0.63
C SER A 20 11.36 1.19 -0.44
N TYR A 21 12.30 2.12 -0.69
CA TYR A 21 13.72 1.89 -0.49
C TYR A 21 14.08 1.80 1.00
N VAL A 22 13.59 2.73 1.83
CA VAL A 22 13.79 2.69 3.29
C VAL A 22 13.28 1.37 3.87
N GLU A 23 12.12 0.91 3.40
CA GLU A 23 11.55 -0.36 3.85
C GLU A 23 12.45 -1.57 3.53
N LEU A 24 13.21 -1.54 2.43
CA LEU A 24 14.20 -2.55 2.10
C LEU A 24 15.43 -2.51 3.00
N LEU A 25 15.81 -1.34 3.50
CA LEU A 25 16.96 -1.17 4.40
C LEU A 25 16.66 -1.62 5.82
N ILE A 26 15.39 -1.72 6.21
CA ILE A 26 14.99 -2.16 7.54
C ILE A 26 14.98 -3.70 7.55
N PRO A 27 15.90 -4.36 8.26
CA PRO A 27 15.99 -5.81 8.26
C PRO A 27 14.93 -6.44 9.20
N ILE A 28 13.67 -6.01 9.06
CA ILE A 28 12.58 -6.61 9.82
C ILE A 28 12.17 -7.88 9.08
N ASN A 29 12.74 -8.99 9.53
CA ASN A 29 12.36 -10.30 9.05
C ASN A 29 11.30 -10.87 10.01
N PHE A 30 10.04 -10.73 9.65
CA PHE A 30 8.95 -11.35 10.40
C PHE A 30 8.91 -12.88 10.26
N GLY A 31 9.94 -13.50 9.67
CA GLY A 31 9.95 -14.93 9.35
C GLY A 31 8.97 -15.34 8.25
N ILE A 32 8.30 -14.38 7.65
CA ILE A 32 7.28 -14.58 6.62
C ILE A 32 7.74 -13.90 5.34
N PRO A 33 7.93 -14.65 4.24
CA PRO A 33 8.29 -14.07 2.96
C PRO A 33 7.28 -13.01 2.54
N GLY A 34 7.75 -11.80 2.26
CA GLY A 34 6.91 -10.73 1.72
C GLY A 34 6.18 -9.85 2.75
N ALA A 35 6.22 -10.17 4.04
CA ALA A 35 5.68 -9.27 5.07
C ALA A 35 6.53 -7.99 5.12
N LYS A 36 5.92 -6.86 4.73
CA LYS A 36 6.53 -5.53 4.72
C LYS A 36 5.76 -4.60 5.65
N LEU A 37 6.43 -3.57 6.16
CA LEU A 37 5.79 -2.55 6.99
C LEU A 37 4.71 -1.75 6.24
N GLY A 38 4.78 -1.73 4.91
CA GLY A 38 3.83 -1.02 4.08
C GLY A 38 3.99 0.51 4.11
N LEU A 39 5.18 1.02 4.46
CA LEU A 39 5.45 2.47 4.49
C LEU A 39 5.07 3.16 3.17
N ALA A 40 5.31 2.50 2.05
CA ALA A 40 4.94 3.00 0.75
C ALA A 40 3.41 3.06 0.52
N ASN A 41 2.61 2.27 1.24
CA ASN A 41 1.15 2.34 1.19
C ASN A 41 0.61 3.60 1.86
N LEU A 42 1.38 4.21 2.78
CA LEU A 42 1.04 5.52 3.35
C LEU A 42 0.75 6.54 2.25
N MET A 43 1.62 6.60 1.23
CA MET A 43 1.44 7.54 0.12
C MET A 43 0.18 7.23 -0.69
N THR A 44 -0.13 5.95 -0.89
CA THR A 44 -1.37 5.54 -1.57
C THR A 44 -2.61 6.00 -0.81
N VAL A 45 -2.64 5.83 0.52
CA VAL A 45 -3.74 6.31 1.38
C VAL A 45 -3.87 7.83 1.31
N LEU A 46 -2.76 8.58 1.45
CA LEU A 46 -2.77 10.04 1.38
C LEU A 46 -3.31 10.55 0.05
N VAL A 47 -2.84 10.00 -1.07
CA VAL A 47 -3.30 10.38 -2.41
C VAL A 47 -4.76 9.98 -2.63
N LEU A 48 -5.19 8.82 -2.11
CA LEU A 48 -6.58 8.37 -2.19
C LEU A 48 -7.55 9.38 -1.53
N TYR A 49 -7.14 9.97 -0.43
CA TYR A 49 -7.97 10.95 0.30
C TYR A 49 -7.82 12.39 -0.20
N LYS A 50 -6.67 12.77 -0.75
CA LYS A 50 -6.37 14.15 -1.17
C LYS A 50 -6.54 14.41 -2.66
N MET A 51 -6.23 13.45 -3.52
CA MET A 51 -6.24 13.63 -4.97
C MET A 51 -7.34 12.81 -5.65
N GLY A 52 -7.68 11.67 -5.10
CA GLY A 52 -8.75 10.82 -5.59
C GLY A 52 -8.31 9.42 -6.02
N THR A 53 -9.30 8.65 -6.47
CA THR A 53 -9.12 7.20 -6.74
C THR A 53 -8.19 6.95 -7.93
N LYS A 54 -8.32 7.71 -9.01
CA LYS A 54 -7.51 7.52 -10.23
C LYS A 54 -6.03 7.79 -9.97
N GLU A 55 -5.73 8.86 -9.27
CA GLU A 55 -4.37 9.27 -8.91
C GLU A 55 -3.73 8.28 -7.94
N ALA A 56 -4.49 7.80 -6.97
CA ALA A 56 -4.00 6.80 -6.02
C ALA A 56 -3.69 5.45 -6.68
N LEU A 57 -4.52 5.01 -7.65
CA LEU A 57 -4.25 3.82 -8.43
C LEU A 57 -2.97 3.99 -9.28
N ALA A 58 -2.89 5.10 -10.01
CA ALA A 58 -1.73 5.41 -10.84
C ALA A 58 -0.44 5.43 -9.99
N LEU A 59 -0.46 6.11 -8.84
CA LEU A 59 0.67 6.15 -7.91
C LEU A 59 1.05 4.75 -7.42
N SER A 60 0.07 3.95 -6.98
CA SER A 60 0.33 2.60 -6.47
C SER A 60 0.99 1.72 -7.52
N VAL A 61 0.45 1.70 -8.75
CA VAL A 61 0.99 0.90 -9.86
C VAL A 61 2.38 1.40 -10.27
N THR A 62 2.54 2.71 -10.48
CA THR A 62 3.83 3.31 -10.87
C THR A 62 4.90 3.01 -9.84
N ARG A 63 4.60 3.19 -8.54
CA ARG A 63 5.52 2.88 -7.46
C ARG A 63 5.95 1.40 -7.46
N ILE A 64 4.99 0.47 -7.59
CA ILE A 64 5.29 -0.97 -7.57
C ILE A 64 6.20 -1.35 -8.73
N ILE A 65 5.90 -0.87 -9.93
CA ILE A 65 6.70 -1.16 -11.12
C ILE A 65 8.11 -0.57 -10.97
N LEU A 66 8.21 0.73 -10.64
CA LEU A 66 9.51 1.39 -10.51
C LEU A 66 10.35 0.80 -9.38
N SER A 67 9.78 0.59 -8.19
CA SER A 67 10.53 -0.01 -7.07
C SER A 67 10.95 -1.44 -7.36
N GLY A 68 10.14 -2.19 -8.09
CA GLY A 68 10.45 -3.56 -8.48
C GLY A 68 11.60 -3.64 -9.49
N PHE A 69 11.66 -2.72 -10.45
CA PHE A 69 12.79 -2.63 -11.39
C PHE A 69 14.07 -2.07 -10.76
N MET A 70 13.94 -1.10 -9.85
CA MET A 70 15.10 -0.46 -9.23
C MET A 70 15.72 -1.30 -8.11
N PHE A 71 14.92 -1.96 -7.31
CA PHE A 71 15.35 -2.56 -6.04
C PHE A 71 14.90 -4.01 -5.85
N GLY A 72 14.10 -4.56 -6.77
CA GLY A 72 13.48 -5.87 -6.64
C GLY A 72 13.77 -6.80 -7.82
N ASN A 73 12.78 -7.61 -8.12
CA ASN A 73 12.77 -8.54 -9.24
C ASN A 73 11.35 -8.74 -9.77
N LEU A 74 11.22 -9.44 -10.89
CA LEU A 74 9.92 -9.66 -11.56
C LEU A 74 8.88 -10.35 -10.66
N PHE A 75 9.29 -11.33 -9.86
CA PHE A 75 8.40 -11.98 -8.89
C PHE A 75 7.91 -10.99 -7.83
N GLY A 76 8.80 -10.15 -7.32
CA GLY A 76 8.47 -9.08 -6.39
C GLY A 76 7.45 -8.09 -6.96
N ILE A 77 7.55 -7.78 -8.27
CA ILE A 77 6.57 -6.93 -8.96
C ILE A 77 5.20 -7.61 -9.00
N LEU A 78 5.11 -8.87 -9.48
CA LEU A 78 3.86 -9.62 -9.57
C LEU A 78 3.19 -9.76 -8.19
N TYR A 79 3.97 -10.13 -7.20
CA TYR A 79 3.56 -10.27 -5.81
C TYR A 79 3.01 -8.96 -5.23
N SER A 80 3.73 -7.86 -5.46
CA SER A 80 3.33 -6.54 -4.99
C SER A 80 2.13 -5.97 -5.76
N LEU A 81 1.99 -6.29 -7.05
CA LEU A 81 0.83 -5.89 -7.85
C LEU A 81 -0.44 -6.57 -7.35
N ALA A 82 -0.41 -7.89 -7.13
CA ALA A 82 -1.58 -8.61 -6.63
C ALA A 82 -2.03 -8.07 -5.26
N GLY A 83 -1.09 -7.94 -4.32
CA GLY A 83 -1.37 -7.35 -3.00
C GLY A 83 -1.83 -5.90 -3.11
N GLY A 84 -1.15 -5.09 -3.92
CA GLY A 84 -1.45 -3.67 -4.10
C GLY A 84 -2.81 -3.41 -4.76
N LEU A 85 -3.16 -4.16 -5.80
CA LEU A 85 -4.45 -4.01 -6.49
C LEU A 85 -5.61 -4.47 -5.61
N LEU A 86 -5.48 -5.61 -4.90
CA LEU A 86 -6.51 -6.07 -3.98
C LEU A 86 -6.69 -5.10 -2.80
N SER A 87 -5.59 -4.64 -2.22
CA SER A 87 -5.58 -3.61 -1.18
C SER A 87 -6.29 -2.34 -1.65
N PHE A 88 -5.93 -1.85 -2.83
CA PHE A 88 -6.51 -0.65 -3.41
C PHE A 88 -8.02 -0.80 -3.64
N LEU A 89 -8.47 -1.92 -4.19
CA LEU A 89 -9.88 -2.20 -4.41
C LEU A 89 -10.66 -2.15 -3.09
N VAL A 90 -10.17 -2.84 -2.06
CA VAL A 90 -10.81 -2.86 -0.74
C VAL A 90 -10.83 -1.47 -0.12
N MET A 91 -9.71 -0.72 -0.17
CA MET A 91 -9.67 0.67 0.33
C MET A 91 -10.67 1.59 -0.36
N VAL A 92 -10.84 1.47 -1.68
CA VAL A 92 -11.83 2.27 -2.43
C VAL A 92 -13.25 1.91 -2.03
N LEU A 93 -13.57 0.62 -1.89
CA LEU A 93 -14.90 0.16 -1.46
C LEU A 93 -15.21 0.63 -0.03
N LEU A 94 -14.28 0.45 0.90
CA LEU A 94 -14.45 0.87 2.29
C LEU A 94 -14.53 2.40 2.42
N LYS A 95 -13.74 3.14 1.64
CA LYS A 95 -13.86 4.61 1.61
C LYS A 95 -15.21 5.08 1.09
N ARG A 96 -15.76 4.40 0.07
CA ARG A 96 -17.08 4.76 -0.50
C ARG A 96 -18.26 4.43 0.41
N SER A 97 -18.11 3.50 1.32
CA SER A 97 -19.16 3.14 2.26
C SER A 97 -19.39 4.19 3.35
N ASP A 98 -18.44 5.13 3.54
CA ASP A 98 -18.40 6.17 4.57
C ASP A 98 -18.55 5.67 6.03
N TRP A 99 -18.54 4.34 6.23
CA TRP A 99 -18.67 3.73 7.56
C TRP A 99 -17.37 3.73 8.35
N LEU A 100 -16.24 3.79 7.65
CA LEU A 100 -14.94 3.64 8.26
C LEU A 100 -14.12 4.92 8.16
N SER A 101 -13.38 5.21 9.23
CA SER A 101 -12.39 6.26 9.23
C SER A 101 -11.20 5.90 8.32
N VAL A 102 -10.31 6.88 8.06
CA VAL A 102 -9.04 6.65 7.35
C VAL A 102 -8.27 5.46 7.92
N VAL A 103 -8.30 5.30 9.24
CA VAL A 103 -7.65 4.18 9.94
C VAL A 103 -8.28 2.84 9.58
N GLY A 104 -9.60 2.75 9.63
CA GLY A 104 -10.32 1.52 9.26
C GLY A 104 -10.12 1.13 7.80
N VAL A 105 -10.13 2.12 6.88
CA VAL A 105 -9.82 1.91 5.46
C VAL A 105 -8.39 1.39 5.29
N SER A 106 -7.43 1.94 6.03
CA SER A 106 -6.02 1.51 5.97
C SER A 106 -5.85 0.08 6.51
N ILE A 107 -6.54 -0.29 7.60
CA ILE A 107 -6.52 -1.66 8.16
C ILE A 107 -7.04 -2.64 7.10
N GLY A 108 -8.22 -2.38 6.53
CA GLY A 108 -8.79 -3.22 5.47
C GLY A 108 -7.85 -3.35 4.27
N GLY A 109 -7.19 -2.25 3.89
CA GLY A 109 -6.16 -2.25 2.85
C GLY A 109 -4.96 -3.12 3.18
N GLY A 110 -4.41 -3.02 4.39
CA GLY A 110 -3.26 -3.81 4.85
C GLY A 110 -3.58 -5.31 4.87
N THR A 111 -4.73 -5.67 5.42
CA THR A 111 -5.23 -7.06 5.45
C THR A 111 -5.41 -7.61 4.04
N ALA A 112 -6.09 -6.87 3.16
CA ALA A 112 -6.31 -7.27 1.76
C ALA A 112 -4.99 -7.38 0.98
N HIS A 113 -4.01 -6.52 1.27
CA HIS A 113 -2.67 -6.60 0.67
C HIS A 113 -2.02 -7.95 0.93
N ASN A 114 -1.99 -8.37 2.19
CA ASN A 114 -1.40 -9.65 2.59
C ASN A 114 -2.15 -10.84 2.01
N ILE A 115 -3.48 -10.78 1.93
CA ILE A 115 -4.29 -11.81 1.25
C ILE A 115 -3.92 -11.91 -0.23
N GLY A 116 -3.84 -10.78 -0.93
CA GLY A 116 -3.47 -10.76 -2.36
C GLY A 116 -2.08 -11.33 -2.60
N GLN A 117 -1.13 -11.03 -1.73
CA GLN A 117 0.21 -11.60 -1.78
C GLN A 117 0.20 -13.11 -1.53
N LEU A 118 -0.53 -13.57 -0.53
CA LEU A 118 -0.64 -14.99 -0.21
C LEU A 118 -1.23 -15.80 -1.37
N LEU A 119 -2.26 -15.28 -2.04
CA LEU A 119 -2.86 -15.93 -3.19
C LEU A 119 -1.85 -16.14 -4.33
N VAL A 120 -1.05 -15.13 -4.65
CA VAL A 120 0.02 -15.28 -5.66
C VAL A 120 1.09 -16.25 -5.19
N ALA A 121 1.50 -16.19 -3.91
CA ALA A 121 2.47 -17.13 -3.35
C ALA A 121 2.01 -18.58 -3.52
N MET A 122 0.74 -18.88 -3.20
CA MET A 122 0.17 -20.23 -3.35
C MET A 122 0.21 -20.70 -4.80
N VAL A 123 -0.10 -19.81 -5.76
CA VAL A 123 -0.08 -20.15 -7.20
C VAL A 123 1.35 -20.38 -7.69
N VAL A 124 2.30 -19.51 -7.31
CA VAL A 124 3.69 -19.58 -7.77
C VAL A 124 4.41 -20.79 -7.20
N VAL A 125 4.21 -21.08 -5.92
CA VAL A 125 4.85 -22.24 -5.25
C VAL A 125 4.09 -23.54 -5.53
N GLN A 126 2.91 -23.45 -6.16
CA GLN A 126 2.02 -24.59 -6.44
C GLN A 126 1.70 -25.42 -5.19
N THR A 127 1.61 -24.75 -4.04
CA THR A 127 1.42 -25.41 -2.75
C THR A 127 0.42 -24.61 -1.91
N TYR A 128 -0.75 -25.20 -1.63
CA TYR A 128 -1.76 -24.58 -0.76
C TYR A 128 -1.38 -24.60 0.72
N GLN A 129 -0.35 -25.34 1.11
CA GLN A 129 0.20 -25.34 2.48
C GLN A 129 0.72 -23.96 2.90
N VAL A 130 1.12 -23.11 1.94
CA VAL A 130 1.45 -21.70 2.19
C VAL A 130 0.27 -20.94 2.80
N GLY A 131 -0.96 -21.39 2.55
CA GLY A 131 -2.18 -20.85 3.15
C GLY A 131 -2.24 -20.92 4.69
N TYR A 132 -1.48 -21.81 5.32
CA TYR A 132 -1.39 -21.87 6.78
C TYR A 132 -0.79 -20.61 7.42
N TYR A 133 -0.09 -19.77 6.64
CA TYR A 133 0.39 -18.48 7.10
C TYR A 133 -0.70 -17.40 7.15
N LEU A 134 -1.90 -17.67 6.63
CA LEU A 134 -3.00 -16.69 6.57
C LEU A 134 -3.28 -16.02 7.93
N PRO A 135 -3.44 -16.73 9.05
CA PRO A 135 -3.75 -16.07 10.34
C PRO A 135 -2.69 -15.05 10.75
N VAL A 136 -1.41 -15.40 10.58
CA VAL A 136 -0.29 -14.52 10.93
C VAL A 136 -0.24 -13.31 10.00
N LEU A 137 -0.50 -13.51 8.71
CA LEU A 137 -0.53 -12.43 7.71
C LEU A 137 -1.73 -11.49 7.93
N LEU A 138 -2.88 -12.00 8.39
CA LEU A 138 -4.02 -11.15 8.76
C LEU A 138 -3.66 -10.23 9.91
N VAL A 139 -3.12 -10.77 11.00
CA VAL A 139 -2.68 -9.97 12.16
C VAL A 139 -1.60 -8.95 11.73
N ALA A 140 -0.61 -9.37 10.94
CA ALA A 140 0.41 -8.47 10.43
C ALA A 140 -0.19 -7.34 9.57
N GLY A 141 -1.15 -7.66 8.70
CA GLY A 141 -1.86 -6.67 7.87
C GLY A 141 -2.70 -5.69 8.68
N GLU A 142 -3.35 -6.16 9.73
CA GLU A 142 -4.11 -5.30 10.66
C GLU A 142 -3.19 -4.35 11.42
N VAL A 143 -2.10 -4.86 11.99
CA VAL A 143 -1.13 -4.05 12.75
C VAL A 143 -0.47 -3.00 11.85
N THR A 144 0.04 -3.40 10.68
CA THR A 144 0.66 -2.45 9.75
C THR A 144 -0.36 -1.47 9.20
N GLY A 145 -1.57 -1.92 8.85
CA GLY A 145 -2.66 -1.08 8.42
C GLY A 145 -3.10 -0.05 9.47
N LEU A 146 -3.12 -0.45 10.75
CA LEU A 146 -3.39 0.44 11.88
C LEU A 146 -2.32 1.53 12.00
N LEU A 147 -1.05 1.16 12.00
CA LEU A 147 0.07 2.10 12.10
C LEU A 147 0.05 3.11 10.95
N ILE A 148 -0.07 2.62 9.71
CA ILE A 148 -0.16 3.46 8.51
C ILE A 148 -1.39 4.37 8.58
N GLY A 149 -2.53 3.85 9.01
CA GLY A 149 -3.77 4.60 9.13
C GLY A 149 -3.71 5.72 10.16
N LEU A 150 -3.07 5.48 11.30
CA LEU A 150 -2.84 6.51 12.34
C LEU A 150 -1.94 7.64 11.81
N VAL A 151 -0.83 7.29 11.15
CA VAL A 151 0.07 8.28 10.54
C VAL A 151 -0.66 9.04 9.42
N ALA A 152 -1.38 8.33 8.55
CA ALA A 152 -2.15 8.95 7.47
C ALA A 152 -3.20 9.93 8.00
N LYS A 153 -3.93 9.56 9.05
CA LYS A 153 -4.92 10.42 9.70
C LYS A 153 -4.29 11.72 10.21
N GLU A 154 -3.15 11.62 10.89
CA GLU A 154 -2.45 12.80 11.42
C GLU A 154 -1.91 13.70 10.31
N VAL A 155 -1.29 13.11 9.28
CA VAL A 155 -0.80 13.87 8.11
C VAL A 155 -1.96 14.56 7.40
N LEU A 156 -3.07 13.85 7.12
CA LEU A 156 -4.24 14.43 6.47
C LEU A 156 -4.82 15.61 7.25
N LYS A 157 -4.86 15.51 8.58
CA LYS A 157 -5.29 16.61 9.45
C LYS A 157 -4.42 17.86 9.27
N ARG A 158 -3.10 17.69 9.21
CA ARG A 158 -2.15 18.81 9.06
C ARG A 158 -2.20 19.47 7.68
N ILE A 159 -2.50 18.69 6.64
CA ILE A 159 -2.57 19.20 5.28
C ILE A 159 -4.00 19.54 4.83
N GLN A 160 -4.98 19.60 5.75
CA GLN A 160 -6.37 19.91 5.41
C GLN A 160 -6.53 21.28 4.73
N GLY A 161 -5.81 22.29 5.17
CA GLY A 161 -5.84 23.66 4.62
C GLY A 161 -5.08 23.83 3.31
N ILE A 162 -4.33 22.82 2.85
CA ILE A 162 -3.53 22.90 1.63
C ILE A 162 -4.36 22.38 0.47
N SER A 163 -4.75 23.29 -0.45
CA SER A 163 -5.32 22.90 -1.74
C SER A 163 -4.24 22.28 -2.60
N LEU A 164 -4.28 20.96 -2.75
CA LEU A 164 -3.36 20.21 -3.62
C LEU A 164 -3.86 20.16 -5.09
N LEU A 165 -5.10 20.58 -5.33
CA LEU A 165 -5.72 20.62 -6.66
C LEU A 165 -6.11 22.02 -7.06
#